data_3780f4458e8636fe115461029a13b47b
#
_entry.id   3780f4458e8636fe115461029a13b47b
#
_cell.length_a   1.000
_cell.length_b   1.000
_cell.length_c   1.000
_cell.angle_alpha   90.00
_cell.angle_beta   90.00
_cell.angle_gamma   90.00
#
_symmetry.space_group_name_H-M   'P 1'
#
loop_
_entity.id
_entity.type
_entity.pdbx_description
1 polymer ?
#
loop_
_entity_poly.entity_id
_entity_poly.type
_entity_poly.pdbx_seq_one_letter_code
_entity_poly.pdbx_strand_id
1 'polypeptide(L)'
;MTVTGTGDVFLAHDKKKVMILELDNERMTVNGDNILAFEPRIDWDIQRVEGAGRLAGGLFNVVLQGTGKVAVTSDGEPVLLDTSTSTFADPDSAIAWSGGVRTSVKSDVSFKTFIGKGSGETFQIGFEGAGWVLIQPSEGPTIPEHSHGGQGGGGGLGSFFED
;
A
#
# COMPACT_ATOMS: atom_id res chain seq x y z
N MET A 1 11.20 5.58 -13.29
CA MET A 1 11.43 5.67 -14.76
C MET A 1 10.87 7.00 -15.25
N THR A 2 11.59 7.74 -16.08
CA THR A 2 11.10 8.98 -16.72
C THR A 2 10.73 8.68 -18.17
N VAL A 3 9.56 9.13 -18.60
CA VAL A 3 9.07 9.00 -19.98
C VAL A 3 9.07 10.38 -20.62
N THR A 4 9.70 10.53 -21.78
CA THR A 4 9.78 11.78 -22.52
C THR A 4 9.50 11.51 -24.01
N GLY A 5 8.83 12.44 -24.67
CA GLY A 5 8.48 12.32 -26.09
C GLY A 5 7.15 12.98 -26.42
N THR A 6 6.70 12.77 -27.66
CA THR A 6 5.38 13.22 -28.14
C THR A 6 4.54 11.98 -28.46
N GLY A 7 3.38 11.87 -27.85
CA GLY A 7 2.48 10.73 -28.02
C GLY A 7 1.62 10.49 -26.78
N ASP A 8 0.82 9.43 -26.80
CA ASP A 8 -0.03 9.01 -25.71
C ASP A 8 0.65 7.91 -24.90
N VAL A 9 0.49 7.97 -23.57
CA VAL A 9 0.97 6.95 -22.64
C VAL A 9 -0.21 6.37 -21.89
N PHE A 10 -0.36 5.05 -21.93
CA PHE A 10 -1.38 4.31 -21.21
C PHE A 10 -0.72 3.58 -20.04
N LEU A 11 -1.19 3.85 -18.82
CA LEU A 11 -0.68 3.24 -17.60
C LEU A 11 -1.78 2.44 -16.91
N ALA A 12 -1.42 1.29 -16.39
CA ALA A 12 -2.29 0.43 -15.59
C ALA A 12 -1.47 -0.30 -14.52
N HIS A 13 -2.12 -0.68 -13.44
CA HIS A 13 -1.52 -1.48 -12.39
C HIS A 13 -2.55 -2.45 -11.82
N ASP A 14 -2.33 -3.72 -12.02
CA ASP A 14 -3.01 -4.87 -11.38
C ASP A 14 -4.55 -4.74 -11.26
N LYS A 15 -5.21 -4.27 -12.32
CA LYS A 15 -6.67 -4.01 -12.36
C LYS A 15 -7.18 -3.01 -11.32
N LYS A 16 -6.30 -2.31 -10.62
CA LYS A 16 -6.67 -1.28 -9.65
C LYS A 16 -7.32 -0.08 -10.33
N LYS A 17 -8.18 0.61 -9.60
CA LYS A 17 -8.74 1.89 -10.02
C LYS A 17 -7.63 2.94 -10.03
N VAL A 18 -7.56 3.74 -11.09
CA VAL A 18 -6.63 4.87 -11.19
C VAL A 18 -7.37 6.16 -10.91
N MET A 19 -6.78 7.01 -10.06
CA MET A 19 -7.28 8.34 -9.76
C MET A 19 -6.20 9.38 -10.03
N ILE A 20 -6.63 10.58 -10.40
CA ILE A 20 -5.76 11.73 -10.57
C ILE A 20 -6.00 12.68 -9.40
N LEU A 21 -4.94 12.94 -8.65
CA LEU A 21 -4.89 13.98 -7.62
C LEU A 21 -4.14 15.19 -8.20
N GLU A 22 -4.54 16.38 -7.81
CA GLU A 22 -3.91 17.63 -8.23
C GLU A 22 -3.23 18.29 -7.03
N LEU A 23 -1.98 18.69 -7.22
CA LEU A 23 -1.21 19.51 -6.28
C LEU A 23 -1.19 20.96 -6.80
N ASP A 24 -1.48 21.92 -5.94
CA ASP A 24 -1.35 23.34 -6.23
C ASP A 24 -0.42 24.00 -5.21
N ASN A 25 0.88 23.94 -5.47
CA ASN A 25 1.95 24.37 -4.58
C ASN A 25 1.85 23.73 -3.17
N GLU A 26 1.43 22.49 -3.15
CA GLU A 26 1.15 21.72 -1.94
C GLU A 26 2.16 20.58 -1.75
N ARG A 27 2.13 20.04 -0.54
CA ARG A 27 2.83 18.81 -0.17
C ARG A 27 1.84 17.70 0.08
N MET A 28 2.14 16.51 -0.43
CA MET A 28 1.37 15.30 -0.23
C MET A 28 2.31 14.13 -0.01
N THR A 29 1.90 13.18 0.80
CA THR A 29 2.59 11.90 0.94
C THR A 29 1.71 10.81 0.34
N VAL A 30 2.31 9.91 -0.44
CA VAL A 30 1.63 8.76 -1.08
C VAL A 30 2.34 7.49 -0.66
N ASN A 31 1.59 6.45 -0.33
CA ASN A 31 2.12 5.11 -0.13
C ASN A 31 2.81 4.63 -1.43
N GLY A 32 4.03 4.11 -1.31
CA GLY A 32 4.84 3.69 -2.46
C GLY A 32 4.14 2.67 -3.36
N ASP A 33 3.30 1.80 -2.79
CA ASP A 33 2.56 0.77 -3.52
C ASP A 33 1.34 1.32 -4.29
N ASN A 34 0.93 2.54 -3.98
CA ASN A 34 -0.21 3.18 -4.61
C ASN A 34 0.17 4.26 -5.63
N ILE A 35 1.44 4.69 -5.70
CA ILE A 35 1.86 5.68 -6.68
C ILE A 35 2.06 5.05 -8.07
N LEU A 36 1.39 5.58 -9.09
CA LEU A 36 1.51 5.09 -10.45
C LEU A 36 2.40 6.00 -11.31
N ALA A 37 2.15 7.31 -11.28
CA ALA A 37 2.91 8.29 -12.03
C ALA A 37 2.68 9.70 -11.48
N PHE A 38 3.57 10.63 -11.79
CA PHE A 38 3.39 12.06 -11.51
C PHE A 38 4.12 12.90 -12.53
N GLU A 39 3.71 14.16 -12.66
CA GLU A 39 4.32 15.09 -13.60
C GLU A 39 5.76 15.45 -13.22
N PRO A 40 6.69 15.62 -14.20
CA PRO A 40 8.12 15.81 -13.93
C PRO A 40 8.48 17.07 -13.15
N ARG A 41 7.57 18.04 -13.06
CA ARG A 41 7.75 19.29 -12.32
C ARG A 41 7.44 19.18 -10.82
N ILE A 42 6.99 18.01 -10.38
CA ILE A 42 6.75 17.72 -8.97
C ILE A 42 8.07 17.21 -8.39
N ASP A 43 8.54 17.87 -7.34
CA ASP A 43 9.68 17.41 -6.55
C ASP A 43 9.24 16.22 -5.71
N TRP A 44 10.14 15.26 -5.52
CA TRP A 44 9.83 14.04 -4.78
C TRP A 44 11.00 13.54 -3.94
N ASP A 45 10.66 12.87 -2.85
CA ASP A 45 11.59 12.20 -1.95
C ASP A 45 10.97 10.91 -1.41
N ILE A 46 11.82 9.95 -1.04
CA ILE A 46 11.38 8.69 -0.44
C ILE A 46 11.61 8.75 1.07
N GLN A 47 10.54 8.58 1.83
CA GLN A 47 10.60 8.54 3.27
C GLN A 47 10.16 7.18 3.80
N ARG A 48 10.88 6.68 4.81
CA ARG A 48 10.44 5.52 5.58
C ARG A 48 9.42 5.94 6.62
N VAL A 49 8.43 5.10 6.85
CA VAL A 49 7.52 5.29 7.98
C VAL A 49 8.30 5.06 9.27
N GLU A 50 8.49 6.13 10.06
CA GLU A 50 9.15 6.02 11.36
C GLU A 50 8.30 5.16 12.31
N GLY A 51 8.95 4.23 13.02
CA GLY A 51 8.29 3.32 13.96
C GLY A 51 7.75 2.02 13.33
N ALA A 52 7.67 1.93 12.03
CA ALA A 52 7.27 0.71 11.32
C ALA A 52 8.42 -0.31 11.18
N GLY A 53 9.26 -0.50 12.11
CA GLY A 53 10.39 -1.42 12.19
C GLY A 53 10.65 -2.36 10.97
N ARG A 54 11.63 -3.25 11.08
CA ARG A 54 11.89 -4.29 10.05
C ARG A 54 10.72 -5.26 9.83
N LEU A 55 9.75 -5.28 10.73
CA LEU A 55 8.59 -6.18 10.72
C LEU A 55 7.51 -5.77 9.71
N ALA A 56 7.46 -4.51 9.32
CA ALA A 56 6.48 -4.00 8.36
C ALA A 56 6.97 -4.04 6.90
N GLY A 57 7.90 -4.93 6.56
CA GLY A 57 8.35 -5.12 5.18
C GLY A 57 8.95 -3.88 4.50
N GLY A 58 9.23 -2.80 5.27
CA GLY A 58 9.79 -1.56 4.72
C GLY A 58 8.78 -0.72 3.96
N LEU A 59 7.69 -0.31 4.60
CA LEU A 59 6.76 0.67 4.05
C LEU A 59 7.50 1.95 3.66
N PHE A 60 7.53 2.23 2.39
CA PHE A 60 8.10 3.43 1.83
C PHE A 60 6.99 4.36 1.37
N ASN A 61 7.07 5.59 1.79
CA ASN A 61 6.22 6.65 1.30
C ASN A 61 6.98 7.54 0.34
N VAL A 62 6.30 8.03 -0.67
CA VAL A 62 6.80 9.04 -1.58
C VAL A 62 6.19 10.37 -1.18
N VAL A 63 7.04 11.31 -0.80
CA VAL A 63 6.64 12.69 -0.53
C VAL A 63 6.74 13.48 -1.82
N LEU A 64 5.65 14.13 -2.18
CA LEU A 64 5.52 14.95 -3.37
C LEU A 64 5.33 16.41 -2.97
N GLN A 65 5.96 17.33 -3.69
CA GLN A 65 5.87 18.76 -3.43
C GLN A 65 5.82 19.53 -4.75
N GLY A 66 4.90 20.50 -4.84
CA GLY A 66 4.82 21.39 -5.99
C GLY A 66 3.45 21.50 -6.60
N THR A 67 3.41 21.75 -7.92
CA THR A 67 2.16 21.91 -8.68
C THR A 67 2.13 20.93 -9.84
N GLY A 68 1.07 20.13 -9.94
CA GLY A 68 0.93 19.17 -11.03
C GLY A 68 -0.02 18.02 -10.69
N LYS A 69 -0.08 17.06 -11.59
CA LYS A 69 -0.95 15.87 -11.47
C LYS A 69 -0.19 14.66 -10.99
N VAL A 70 -0.84 13.91 -10.13
CA VAL A 70 -0.34 12.64 -9.57
C VAL A 70 -1.39 11.55 -9.83
N ALA A 71 -1.00 10.49 -10.48
CA ALA A 71 -1.81 9.31 -10.65
C ALA A 71 -1.54 8.31 -9.52
N VAL A 72 -2.58 7.95 -8.79
CA VAL A 72 -2.53 6.94 -7.72
C VAL A 72 -3.48 5.79 -8.01
N THR A 73 -3.19 4.64 -7.43
CA THR A 73 -4.03 3.44 -7.59
C THR A 73 -4.76 3.11 -6.30
N SER A 74 -5.94 2.52 -6.42
CA SER A 74 -6.76 2.05 -5.30
C SER A 74 -7.34 0.68 -5.61
N ASP A 75 -7.35 -0.18 -4.62
CA ASP A 75 -8.10 -1.44 -4.65
C ASP A 75 -9.51 -1.18 -4.10
N GLY A 76 -10.46 -0.97 -5.00
CA GLY A 76 -11.82 -0.55 -4.72
C GLY A 76 -12.05 0.96 -4.77
N GLU A 77 -13.22 1.40 -4.29
CA GLU A 77 -13.60 2.81 -4.25
C GLU A 77 -13.02 3.48 -3.00
N PRO A 78 -12.10 4.43 -3.13
CA PRO A 78 -11.46 5.03 -1.98
C PRO A 78 -12.35 6.04 -1.27
N VAL A 79 -12.06 6.26 0.01
CA VAL A 79 -12.76 7.20 0.87
C VAL A 79 -11.79 8.28 1.34
N LEU A 80 -12.21 9.53 1.19
CA LEU A 80 -11.48 10.68 1.72
C LEU A 80 -11.98 11.01 3.12
N LEU A 81 -11.08 11.02 4.10
CA LEU A 81 -11.39 11.32 5.50
C LEU A 81 -10.69 12.61 5.94
N ASP A 82 -11.39 13.42 6.71
CA ASP A 82 -10.83 14.58 7.40
C ASP A 82 -10.03 14.13 8.62
N THR A 83 -8.83 14.70 8.82
CA THR A 83 -7.91 14.33 9.90
C THR A 83 -7.88 15.35 11.05
N SER A 84 -8.80 16.32 11.09
CA SER A 84 -8.99 17.21 12.24
C SER A 84 -9.38 16.43 13.50
N THR A 85 -10.03 15.28 13.32
CA THR A 85 -10.20 14.25 14.33
C THR A 85 -9.23 13.10 14.05
N SER A 86 -8.52 12.63 15.08
CA SER A 86 -7.57 11.51 14.94
C SER A 86 -8.22 10.31 14.24
N THR A 87 -7.66 9.92 13.11
CA THR A 87 -8.10 8.81 12.29
C THR A 87 -7.05 7.73 12.30
N PHE A 88 -7.46 6.46 12.37
CA PHE A 88 -6.55 5.31 12.37
C PHE A 88 -6.88 4.41 11.20
N ALA A 89 -5.85 3.93 10.52
CA ALA A 89 -6.01 3.01 9.41
C ALA A 89 -4.89 1.96 9.40
N ASP A 90 -5.17 0.83 8.76
CA ASP A 90 -4.16 -0.12 8.40
C ASP A 90 -3.16 0.54 7.42
N PRO A 91 -1.84 0.29 7.55
CA PRO A 91 -0.84 0.84 6.64
C PRO A 91 -1.12 0.57 5.17
N ASP A 92 -1.59 -0.64 4.85
CA ASP A 92 -1.85 -1.06 3.47
C ASP A 92 -3.15 -0.47 2.91
N SER A 93 -4.02 0.04 3.78
CA SER A 93 -5.24 0.73 3.36
C SER A 93 -5.03 2.23 3.10
N ALA A 94 -3.98 2.84 3.63
CA ALA A 94 -3.69 4.26 3.44
C ALA A 94 -3.00 4.51 2.08
N ILE A 95 -3.66 5.26 1.19
CA ILE A 95 -3.17 5.60 -0.15
C ILE A 95 -2.32 6.87 -0.13
N ALA A 96 -2.88 7.96 0.40
CA ALA A 96 -2.23 9.28 0.38
C ALA A 96 -2.79 10.18 1.49
N TRP A 97 -2.03 11.19 1.89
CA TRP A 97 -2.46 12.21 2.85
C TRP A 97 -1.77 13.56 2.61
N SER A 98 -2.43 14.63 3.02
CA SER A 98 -1.92 15.99 2.85
C SER A 98 -0.73 16.29 3.75
N GLY A 99 0.12 17.23 3.35
CA GLY A 99 1.37 17.58 4.04
C GLY A 99 1.21 18.15 5.45
N GLY A 100 0.03 18.61 5.83
CA GLY A 100 -0.29 19.09 7.18
C GLY A 100 -0.57 17.97 8.19
N VAL A 101 -0.71 16.75 7.74
CA VAL A 101 -1.04 15.58 8.56
C VAL A 101 0.22 14.99 9.18
N ARG A 102 0.19 14.79 10.49
CA ARG A 102 1.23 14.05 11.22
C ARG A 102 0.80 12.58 11.34
N THR A 103 1.74 11.69 11.10
CA THR A 103 1.53 10.25 11.25
C THR A 103 2.19 9.74 12.52
N SER A 104 1.55 8.76 13.16
CA SER A 104 2.08 8.04 14.31
C SER A 104 1.79 6.54 14.14
N VAL A 105 2.68 5.68 14.65
CA VAL A 105 2.44 4.24 14.67
C VAL A 105 1.90 3.84 16.03
N LYS A 106 0.75 3.18 16.04
CA LYS A 106 0.19 2.55 17.24
C LYS A 106 0.25 1.03 17.11
N SER A 107 0.93 0.39 18.03
CA SER A 107 0.87 -1.06 18.21
C SER A 107 0.01 -1.35 19.43
N ASP A 108 -1.19 -1.89 19.23
CA ASP A 108 -2.02 -2.33 20.33
C ASP A 108 -1.53 -3.67 20.88
N VAL A 109 -0.73 -3.61 21.93
CA VAL A 109 -0.29 -4.79 22.68
C VAL A 109 -1.49 -5.50 23.36
N SER A 110 -2.62 -4.79 23.55
CA SER A 110 -3.81 -5.33 24.21
C SER A 110 -4.65 -6.27 23.33
N PHE A 111 -4.54 -6.18 22.00
CA PHE A 111 -5.27 -7.06 21.10
C PHE A 111 -4.69 -8.48 21.01
N LYS A 112 -3.45 -8.69 21.46
CA LYS A 112 -2.78 -10.00 21.48
C LYS A 112 -3.47 -11.04 22.37
N THR A 113 -4.32 -10.61 23.31
CA THR A 113 -4.97 -11.50 24.28
C THR A 113 -6.31 -12.04 23.78
N PHE A 114 -6.93 -11.45 22.75
CA PHE A 114 -8.29 -11.78 22.35
C PHE A 114 -8.40 -12.69 21.11
N ILE A 115 -7.35 -12.74 20.26
CA ILE A 115 -7.37 -13.59 19.07
C ILE A 115 -6.26 -14.63 19.19
N GLY A 116 -6.61 -15.81 19.66
CA GLY A 116 -5.74 -16.96 19.71
C GLY A 116 -5.21 -17.33 18.32
N LYS A 117 -3.88 -17.37 18.17
CA LYS A 117 -3.13 -17.89 17.02
C LYS A 117 -3.31 -17.19 15.68
N GLY A 118 -2.65 -16.05 15.53
CA GLY A 118 -2.26 -15.48 14.26
C GLY A 118 -1.03 -14.60 14.51
N SER A 119 0.11 -14.96 13.97
CA SER A 119 1.38 -14.27 14.16
C SER A 119 1.49 -13.02 13.25
N GLY A 120 0.49 -12.13 13.25
CA GLY A 120 0.54 -10.84 12.62
C GLY A 120 0.52 -9.76 13.69
N GLU A 121 1.61 -9.01 13.87
CA GLU A 121 1.58 -7.78 14.65
C GLU A 121 0.75 -6.77 13.86
N THR A 122 -0.52 -6.62 14.23
CA THR A 122 -1.38 -5.58 13.65
C THR A 122 -0.97 -4.25 14.26
N PHE A 123 -0.37 -3.40 13.49
CA PHE A 123 -0.12 -2.01 13.85
C PHE A 123 -0.99 -1.12 12.96
N GLN A 124 -1.36 0.04 13.49
CA GLN A 124 -2.13 1.03 12.78
C GLN A 124 -1.31 2.31 12.62
N ILE A 125 -1.54 3.02 11.54
CA ILE A 125 -1.05 4.39 11.39
C ILE A 125 -2.16 5.33 11.84
N GLY A 126 -1.84 6.20 12.81
CA GLY A 126 -2.66 7.33 13.20
C GLY A 126 -2.36 8.54 12.34
N PHE A 127 -3.40 9.25 11.91
CA PHE A 127 -3.35 10.48 11.13
C PHE A 127 -3.99 11.59 11.96
N GLU A 128 -3.25 12.69 12.21
CA GLU A 128 -3.70 13.80 13.06
C GLU A 128 -3.26 15.14 12.46
N GLY A 129 -4.11 16.14 12.59
CA GLY A 129 -3.84 17.52 12.13
C GLY A 129 -4.83 17.99 11.10
N ALA A 130 -4.71 19.27 10.69
CA ALA A 130 -5.58 19.85 9.68
C ALA A 130 -5.20 19.31 8.29
N GLY A 131 -6.08 18.50 7.71
CA GLY A 131 -5.86 17.90 6.42
C GLY A 131 -6.78 16.71 6.13
N TRP A 132 -6.32 15.86 5.26
CA TRP A 132 -7.09 14.69 4.81
C TRP A 132 -6.19 13.46 4.65
N VAL A 133 -6.80 12.29 4.73
CA VAL A 133 -6.22 11.02 4.34
C VAL A 133 -7.17 10.29 3.38
N LEU A 134 -6.61 9.71 2.33
CA LEU A 134 -7.31 8.89 1.34
C LEU A 134 -7.06 7.43 1.67
N ILE A 135 -8.13 6.65 1.86
CA ILE A 135 -8.09 5.26 2.29
C ILE A 135 -8.79 4.39 1.26
N GLN A 136 -8.20 3.24 0.94
CA GLN A 136 -8.86 2.19 0.15
C GLN A 136 -9.60 1.19 1.08
N PRO A 137 -10.71 0.59 0.61
CA PRO A 137 -11.51 -0.32 1.42
C PRO A 137 -10.92 -1.73 1.54
N SER A 138 -9.78 -1.99 0.89
CA SER A 138 -9.12 -3.28 0.83
C SER A 138 -7.63 -3.13 1.14
N GLU A 139 -7.06 -4.11 1.82
CA GLU A 139 -5.62 -4.22 2.09
C GLU A 139 -4.85 -4.86 0.91
N GLY A 140 -5.51 -5.06 -0.22
CA GLY A 140 -4.99 -5.74 -1.39
C GLY A 140 -5.34 -7.24 -1.43
N PRO A 141 -4.99 -7.92 -2.51
CA PRO A 141 -5.28 -9.35 -2.65
C PRO A 141 -4.45 -10.14 -1.64
N THR A 142 -5.09 -10.89 -0.76
CA THR A 142 -4.45 -11.97 -0.02
C THR A 142 -4.03 -13.03 -1.04
N ILE A 143 -2.75 -13.03 -1.42
CA ILE A 143 -2.20 -14.11 -2.23
C ILE A 143 -2.18 -15.36 -1.35
N PRO A 144 -2.93 -16.44 -1.66
CA PRO A 144 -2.77 -17.69 -0.95
C PRO A 144 -1.31 -18.13 -1.14
N GLU A 145 -0.57 -18.31 -0.07
CA GLU A 145 0.71 -18.97 -0.15
C GLU A 145 0.48 -20.34 -0.80
N HIS A 146 0.92 -20.48 -2.04
CA HIS A 146 1.04 -21.79 -2.65
C HIS A 146 2.12 -22.54 -1.87
N SER A 147 1.68 -23.28 -0.85
CA SER A 147 2.49 -24.29 -0.23
C SER A 147 2.90 -25.27 -1.34
N HIS A 148 4.15 -25.20 -1.78
CA HIS A 148 4.78 -26.28 -2.52
C HIS A 148 4.87 -27.49 -1.58
N GLY A 149 3.75 -28.20 -1.44
CA GLY A 149 3.72 -29.53 -0.91
C GLY A 149 4.44 -30.45 -1.89
N GLY A 150 5.73 -30.71 -1.62
CA GLY A 150 6.48 -31.76 -2.27
C GLY A 150 5.79 -33.09 -2.03
N GLN A 151 5.01 -33.55 -2.97
CA GLN A 151 4.48 -34.90 -3.01
C GLN A 151 5.51 -35.78 -3.66
N GLY A 152 6.41 -36.36 -2.85
CA GLY A 152 7.21 -37.52 -3.19
C GLY A 152 6.30 -38.71 -3.35
N GLY A 153 5.79 -38.95 -4.56
CA GLY A 153 5.06 -40.14 -4.94
C GLY A 153 6.07 -41.19 -5.49
N GLY A 154 6.57 -42.05 -4.64
CA GLY A 154 7.18 -43.31 -5.06
C GLY A 154 6.09 -44.23 -5.58
N GLY A 155 5.87 -44.27 -6.89
CA GLY A 155 5.04 -45.27 -7.57
C GLY A 155 5.88 -46.43 -8.04
N GLY A 156 5.71 -47.57 -7.36
CA GLY A 156 6.32 -48.84 -7.74
C GLY A 156 5.80 -49.35 -9.10
N LEU A 157 6.71 -49.70 -9.97
CA LEU A 157 6.45 -50.51 -11.17
C LEU A 157 6.11 -51.94 -10.74
N GLY A 158 4.83 -52.28 -10.77
CA GLY A 158 4.33 -53.64 -10.67
C GLY A 158 4.08 -54.19 -12.06
N SER A 159 4.81 -55.27 -12.34
CA SER A 159 4.77 -56.13 -13.52
C SER A 159 3.37 -56.56 -13.92
N PHE A 160 3.05 -56.41 -15.22
CA PHE A 160 2.03 -57.22 -15.91
C PHE A 160 2.67 -57.79 -17.17
N PHE A 161 3.30 -59.00 -16.97
CA PHE A 161 3.45 -60.03 -18.00
C PHE A 161 3.10 -61.31 -17.31
N GLU A 162 2.00 -61.93 -17.75
CA GLU A 162 1.84 -63.37 -17.96
C GLU A 162 0.41 -63.66 -18.46
N ASP A 163 0.44 -64.35 -19.58
CA ASP A 163 -0.56 -65.11 -20.34
C ASP A 163 -1.52 -64.37 -21.25
#